data_eae031285e30e94987218ffef06a555e
#
_entry.id   eae031285e30e94987218ffef06a555e
#
_cell.length_a   1.000
_cell.length_b   1.000
_cell.length_c   1.000
_cell.angle_alpha   90.00
_cell.angle_beta   90.00
_cell.angle_gamma   90.00
#
_symmetry.space_group_name_H-M   'P 1'
#
loop_
_entity.id
_entity.type
_entity.pdbx_description
1 polymer ?
#
loop_
_entity_poly.entity_id
_entity_poly.type
_entity_poly.pdbx_seq_one_letter_code
_entity_poly.pdbx_strand_id
1 'polypeptide(L)'
;GSTLSPHIWRFNERIRLHGKEASDEEICDAFEAIDSARGDVTLTYFEFSALAALYCIAKEHMDVAILEIGLGGRLDAFNAIDPDIAVITSIGLDHQAFLGETREAIGAEKAGILRSRQHVVLGQEMPASVMQRCEALSLQPRCWGAEFSSVCDIEQGTWQLTRQGHSMYEIPLTAIAPHNIALAC
;
A
#
# COMPACT_ATOMS: atom_id res chain seq x y z
N GLY A 1 -2.20 10.82 -6.75
CA GLY A 1 -1.23 11.08 -5.69
C GLY A 1 -0.74 9.80 -5.03
N SER A 2 0.36 9.86 -4.33
CA SER A 2 0.83 8.70 -3.55
C SER A 2 1.52 9.12 -2.26
N THR A 3 1.48 8.22 -1.27
CA THR A 3 2.23 8.34 -0.02
C THR A 3 3.28 7.23 0.07
N LEU A 4 4.43 7.55 0.66
CA LEU A 4 5.53 6.61 0.90
C LEU A 4 6.09 6.80 2.30
N SER A 5 6.59 5.73 2.92
CA SER A 5 7.25 5.81 4.22
C SER A 5 8.27 4.67 4.43
N PRO A 6 9.38 4.95 5.13
CA PRO A 6 9.87 6.27 5.56
C PRO A 6 10.47 7.07 4.39
N HIS A 7 10.77 8.36 4.60
CA HIS A 7 11.63 9.11 3.69
C HIS A 7 13.11 8.79 3.98
N ILE A 8 13.98 9.02 3.01
CA ILE A 8 15.43 8.80 3.14
C ILE A 8 16.13 10.13 3.43
N TRP A 9 15.77 11.17 2.74
CA TRP A 9 16.47 12.47 2.79
C TRP A 9 15.57 13.62 3.23
N ARG A 10 14.39 13.76 2.62
CA ARG A 10 13.47 14.88 2.85
C ARG A 10 12.06 14.40 3.13
N PHE A 11 11.34 15.10 4.00
CA PHE A 11 9.94 14.81 4.30
C PHE A 11 9.06 14.78 3.03
N ASN A 12 9.36 15.64 2.06
CA ASN A 12 8.64 15.77 0.79
C ASN A 12 8.51 14.45 0.01
N GLU A 13 9.50 13.55 0.13
CA GLU A 13 9.47 12.21 -0.48
C GLU A 13 8.22 11.41 -0.11
N ARG A 14 7.63 11.70 1.07
CA ARG A 14 6.45 11.01 1.60
C ARG A 14 5.18 11.31 0.82
N ILE A 15 5.12 12.42 0.11
CA ILE A 15 3.91 12.90 -0.56
C ILE A 15 4.24 13.23 -2.01
N ARG A 16 3.63 12.52 -2.94
CA ARG A 16 3.82 12.76 -4.37
C ARG A 16 2.49 13.14 -5.03
N LEU A 17 2.50 14.27 -5.70
CA LEU A 17 1.37 14.86 -6.42
C LEU A 17 1.74 14.97 -7.90
N HIS A 18 0.92 14.45 -8.80
CA HIS A 18 1.20 14.46 -10.25
C HIS A 18 2.59 13.91 -10.63
N GLY A 19 3.08 12.90 -9.87
CA GLY A 19 4.39 12.27 -10.11
C GLY A 19 5.61 13.04 -9.56
N LYS A 20 5.40 14.18 -8.89
CA LYS A 20 6.45 14.99 -8.25
C LYS A 20 6.30 14.99 -6.73
N GLU A 21 7.37 15.24 -6.01
CA GLU A 21 7.30 15.49 -4.56
C GLU A 21 6.50 16.76 -4.29
N ALA A 22 5.70 16.74 -3.22
CA ALA A 22 5.03 17.94 -2.75
C ALA A 22 6.05 19.01 -2.34
N SER A 23 5.75 20.27 -2.64
CA SER A 23 6.57 21.41 -2.27
C SER A 23 6.52 21.67 -0.76
N ASP A 24 7.51 22.41 -0.27
CA ASP A 24 7.53 22.83 1.13
C ASP A 24 6.27 23.68 1.48
N GLU A 25 5.78 24.49 0.54
CA GLU A 25 4.60 25.32 0.69
C GLU A 25 3.32 24.46 0.85
N GLU A 26 3.12 23.46 -0.03
CA GLU A 26 1.98 22.54 0.05
C GLU A 26 1.96 21.76 1.37
N ILE A 27 3.15 21.35 1.86
CA ILE A 27 3.30 20.62 3.12
C ILE A 27 3.03 21.54 4.31
N CYS A 28 3.54 22.78 4.31
CA CYS A 28 3.29 23.76 5.36
C CYS A 28 1.80 24.11 5.45
N ASP A 29 1.13 24.36 4.32
CA ASP A 29 -0.31 24.57 4.26
C ASP A 29 -1.09 23.42 4.90
N ALA A 30 -0.68 22.17 4.58
CA ALA A 30 -1.29 20.98 5.17
C ALA A 30 -1.08 20.91 6.68
N PHE A 31 0.13 21.20 7.14
CA PHE A 31 0.47 21.21 8.56
C PHE A 31 -0.33 22.26 9.35
N GLU A 32 -0.46 23.46 8.81
CA GLU A 32 -1.26 24.52 9.43
C GLU A 32 -2.74 24.15 9.52
N ALA A 33 -3.29 23.57 8.44
CA ALA A 33 -4.68 23.11 8.42
C ALA A 33 -4.94 22.02 9.46
N ILE A 34 -4.04 21.03 9.57
CA ILE A 34 -4.16 19.93 10.52
C ILE A 34 -3.97 20.43 11.96
N ASP A 35 -2.98 21.27 12.21
CA ASP A 35 -2.72 21.81 13.55
C ASP A 35 -3.92 22.62 14.05
N SER A 36 -4.53 23.40 13.17
CA SER A 36 -5.76 24.13 13.47
C SER A 36 -6.95 23.21 13.73
N ALA A 37 -7.10 22.15 12.93
CA ALA A 37 -8.26 21.25 13.01
C ALA A 37 -8.20 20.30 14.20
N ARG A 38 -7.02 19.82 14.57
CA ARG A 38 -6.85 18.83 15.65
C ARG A 38 -7.15 19.39 17.04
N GLY A 39 -7.02 20.73 17.24
CA GLY A 39 -7.18 21.35 18.55
C GLY A 39 -6.26 20.73 19.59
N ASP A 40 -6.84 20.21 20.69
CA ASP A 40 -6.10 19.58 21.79
C ASP A 40 -5.82 18.06 21.56
N VAL A 41 -6.21 17.49 20.40
CA VAL A 41 -5.96 16.09 20.08
C VAL A 41 -4.47 15.88 19.82
N THR A 42 -3.87 14.96 20.59
CA THR A 42 -2.49 14.54 20.39
C THR A 42 -2.40 13.53 19.25
N LEU A 43 -1.54 13.81 18.28
CA LEU A 43 -1.25 12.93 17.16
C LEU A 43 0.21 12.47 17.23
N THR A 44 0.45 11.24 16.85
CA THR A 44 1.81 10.74 16.61
C THR A 44 2.38 11.41 15.36
N TYR A 45 3.71 11.34 15.20
CA TYR A 45 4.38 11.82 13.98
C TYR A 45 3.81 11.18 12.71
N PHE A 46 3.52 9.88 12.76
CA PHE A 46 2.98 9.17 11.60
C PHE A 46 1.54 9.58 11.30
N GLU A 47 0.67 9.68 12.30
CA GLU A 47 -0.72 10.13 12.13
C GLU A 47 -0.78 11.56 11.56
N PHE A 48 0.07 12.45 12.07
CA PHE A 48 0.16 13.82 11.55
C PHE A 48 0.63 13.83 10.08
N SER A 49 1.65 13.02 9.76
CA SER A 49 2.16 12.86 8.38
C SER A 49 1.11 12.27 7.43
N ALA A 50 0.34 11.29 7.90
CA ALA A 50 -0.72 10.66 7.12
C ALA A 50 -1.85 11.66 6.81
N LEU A 51 -2.27 12.45 7.79
CA LEU A 51 -3.27 13.50 7.57
C LEU A 51 -2.77 14.57 6.60
N ALA A 52 -1.48 14.97 6.68
CA ALA A 52 -0.89 15.91 5.74
C ALA A 52 -0.92 15.38 4.30
N ALA A 53 -0.56 14.13 4.12
CA ALA A 53 -0.61 13.47 2.82
C ALA A 53 -2.04 13.42 2.25
N LEU A 54 -3.01 13.02 3.07
CA LEU A 54 -4.43 12.98 2.68
C LEU A 54 -4.96 14.39 2.34
N TYR A 55 -4.58 15.40 3.11
CA TYR A 55 -4.95 16.80 2.83
C TYR A 55 -4.41 17.27 1.47
N CYS A 56 -3.13 17.04 1.20
CA CYS A 56 -2.51 17.41 -0.08
C CYS A 56 -3.17 16.69 -1.26
N ILE A 57 -3.39 15.37 -1.15
CA ILE A 57 -4.01 14.56 -2.21
C ILE A 57 -5.45 15.02 -2.46
N ALA A 58 -6.21 15.31 -1.41
CA ALA A 58 -7.60 15.76 -1.54
C ALA A 58 -7.69 17.16 -2.17
N LYS A 59 -6.77 18.08 -1.83
CA LYS A 59 -6.71 19.44 -2.38
C LYS A 59 -6.45 19.43 -3.89
N GLU A 60 -5.63 18.51 -4.38
CA GLU A 60 -5.23 18.37 -5.77
C GLU A 60 -6.22 17.57 -6.65
N HIS A 61 -7.35 17.13 -6.10
CA HIS A 61 -8.39 16.39 -6.86
C HIS A 61 -7.84 15.23 -7.70
N MET A 62 -7.02 14.38 -7.10
CA MET A 62 -6.40 13.25 -7.79
C MET A 62 -7.41 12.20 -8.22
N ASP A 63 -7.26 11.64 -9.44
CA ASP A 63 -8.07 10.51 -9.91
C ASP A 63 -7.78 9.23 -9.13
N VAL A 64 -6.54 9.05 -8.68
CA VAL A 64 -6.08 7.89 -7.91
C VAL A 64 -5.22 8.33 -6.74
N ALA A 65 -5.49 7.77 -5.56
CA ALA A 65 -4.65 7.88 -4.38
C ALA A 65 -4.05 6.51 -4.02
N ILE A 66 -2.71 6.42 -3.95
CA ILE A 66 -1.98 5.23 -3.51
C ILE A 66 -1.47 5.49 -2.10
N LEU A 67 -2.02 4.78 -1.12
CA LEU A 67 -1.73 4.98 0.29
C LEU A 67 -0.92 3.81 0.83
N GLU A 68 0.33 4.05 1.19
CA GLU A 68 1.19 3.04 1.80
C GLU A 68 0.91 2.93 3.29
N ILE A 69 0.55 1.75 3.76
CA ILE A 69 0.41 1.44 5.19
C ILE A 69 1.79 1.52 5.85
N GLY A 70 1.89 2.27 6.94
CA GLY A 70 3.14 2.42 7.68
C GLY A 70 3.50 1.18 8.49
N LEU A 71 2.54 0.61 9.22
CA LEU A 71 2.77 -0.58 10.04
C LEU A 71 1.50 -1.42 10.19
N GLY A 72 1.62 -2.71 9.94
CA GLY A 72 0.54 -3.68 10.12
C GLY A 72 -0.60 -3.48 9.12
N GLY A 73 -1.63 -2.77 9.48
CA GLY A 73 -2.79 -2.44 8.67
C GLY A 73 -4.00 -2.03 9.49
N ARG A 74 -4.49 -2.92 10.34
CA ARG A 74 -5.75 -2.76 11.10
C ARG A 74 -5.83 -1.44 11.89
N LEU A 75 -4.75 -1.04 12.54
CA LEU A 75 -4.66 0.16 13.39
C LEU A 75 -3.83 1.28 12.74
N ASP A 76 -3.48 1.15 11.47
CA ASP A 76 -2.73 2.19 10.76
C ASP A 76 -3.59 3.41 10.47
N ALA A 77 -2.98 4.60 10.46
CA ALA A 77 -3.67 5.86 10.23
C ALA A 77 -4.38 5.90 8.87
N PHE A 78 -3.77 5.36 7.81
CA PHE A 78 -4.38 5.30 6.49
C PHE A 78 -5.58 4.35 6.42
N ASN A 79 -5.70 3.41 7.37
CA ASN A 79 -6.86 2.52 7.43
C ASN A 79 -8.17 3.23 7.87
N ALA A 80 -8.10 4.52 8.18
CA ALA A 80 -9.28 5.38 8.37
C ALA A 80 -10.03 5.65 7.05
N ILE A 81 -9.37 5.42 5.91
CA ILE A 81 -9.96 5.56 4.56
C ILE A 81 -10.32 4.17 4.06
N ASP A 82 -11.55 4.02 3.56
CA ASP A 82 -11.98 2.77 2.91
C ASP A 82 -11.54 2.80 1.43
N PRO A 83 -10.56 1.97 1.02
CA PRO A 83 -10.04 1.99 -0.34
C PRO A 83 -10.90 1.14 -1.28
N ASP A 84 -10.95 1.51 -2.58
CA ASP A 84 -11.57 0.69 -3.63
C ASP A 84 -10.77 -0.58 -3.90
N ILE A 85 -9.44 -0.49 -3.78
CA ILE A 85 -8.51 -1.59 -4.04
C ILE A 85 -7.57 -1.74 -2.84
N ALA A 86 -7.46 -2.95 -2.30
CA ALA A 86 -6.45 -3.29 -1.30
C ALA A 86 -5.42 -4.24 -1.88
N VAL A 87 -4.14 -3.97 -1.60
CA VAL A 87 -3.03 -4.81 -2.01
C VAL A 87 -2.27 -5.29 -0.78
N ILE A 88 -2.11 -6.60 -0.61
CA ILE A 88 -1.22 -7.20 0.39
C ILE A 88 -0.08 -7.87 -0.36
N THR A 89 1.11 -7.27 -0.28
CA THR A 89 2.26 -7.64 -1.13
C THR A 89 2.93 -8.93 -0.69
N SER A 90 3.33 -9.00 0.59
CA SER A 90 3.99 -10.15 1.19
C SER A 90 3.83 -10.13 2.70
N ILE A 91 3.95 -11.31 3.33
CA ILE A 91 3.91 -11.44 4.79
C ILE A 91 5.12 -12.23 5.26
N GLY A 92 6.07 -11.49 5.83
CA GLY A 92 7.24 -12.02 6.50
C GLY A 92 7.13 -11.87 8.02
N LEU A 93 8.09 -12.42 8.75
CA LEU A 93 8.26 -12.20 10.19
C LEU A 93 9.02 -10.89 10.40
N ASP A 94 8.28 -9.80 10.45
CA ASP A 94 8.82 -8.46 10.69
C ASP A 94 7.96 -7.73 11.72
N HIS A 95 8.56 -6.78 12.44
CA HIS A 95 7.88 -5.99 13.48
C HIS A 95 7.13 -6.85 14.54
N GLN A 96 7.69 -8.00 14.90
CA GLN A 96 7.06 -9.00 15.77
C GLN A 96 6.59 -8.43 17.12
N ALA A 97 7.31 -7.47 17.68
CA ALA A 97 6.94 -6.79 18.92
C ALA A 97 5.59 -6.05 18.85
N PHE A 98 5.11 -5.71 17.66
CA PHE A 98 3.86 -4.98 17.43
C PHE A 98 2.78 -5.82 16.76
N LEU A 99 3.16 -6.69 15.83
CA LEU A 99 2.22 -7.39 14.95
C LEU A 99 2.00 -8.86 15.35
N GLY A 100 2.83 -9.38 16.26
CA GLY A 100 2.79 -10.77 16.70
C GLY A 100 3.93 -11.62 16.15
N GLU A 101 4.11 -12.79 16.75
CA GLU A 101 5.28 -13.66 16.54
C GLU A 101 5.12 -14.64 15.38
N THR A 102 3.96 -14.67 14.73
CA THR A 102 3.66 -15.64 13.66
C THR A 102 3.18 -14.95 12.39
N ARG A 103 3.42 -15.58 11.24
CA ARG A 103 2.88 -15.09 9.95
C ARG A 103 1.35 -14.98 9.97
N GLU A 104 0.66 -15.84 10.73
CA GLU A 104 -0.79 -15.80 10.87
C GLU A 104 -1.25 -14.54 11.65
N ALA A 105 -0.57 -14.18 12.74
CA ALA A 105 -0.87 -12.97 13.48
C ALA A 105 -0.61 -11.71 12.65
N ILE A 106 0.55 -11.63 11.98
CA ILE A 106 0.91 -10.53 11.09
C ILE A 106 -0.07 -10.43 9.91
N GLY A 107 -0.48 -11.58 9.36
CA GLY A 107 -1.47 -11.66 8.29
C GLY A 107 -2.83 -11.12 8.72
N ALA A 108 -3.28 -11.44 9.93
CA ALA A 108 -4.53 -10.92 10.48
C ALA A 108 -4.51 -9.39 10.65
N GLU A 109 -3.40 -8.81 11.13
CA GLU A 109 -3.23 -7.36 11.25
C GLU A 109 -3.23 -6.69 9.87
N LYS A 110 -2.52 -7.25 8.88
CA LYS A 110 -2.51 -6.72 7.51
C LYS A 110 -3.88 -6.85 6.83
N ALA A 111 -4.57 -7.97 7.02
CA ALA A 111 -5.91 -8.17 6.48
C ALA A 111 -6.98 -7.26 7.13
N GLY A 112 -6.63 -6.53 8.19
CA GLY A 112 -7.48 -5.52 8.80
C GLY A 112 -7.81 -4.31 7.90
N ILE A 113 -7.13 -4.16 6.76
CA ILE A 113 -7.45 -3.14 5.75
C ILE A 113 -8.58 -3.56 4.79
N LEU A 114 -8.97 -4.83 4.81
CA LEU A 114 -9.97 -5.36 3.87
C LEU A 114 -11.38 -4.97 4.27
N ARG A 115 -12.16 -4.56 3.28
CA ARG A 115 -13.58 -4.17 3.38
C ARG A 115 -14.44 -5.01 2.43
N SER A 116 -15.73 -5.16 2.73
CA SER A 116 -16.68 -5.81 1.81
C SER A 116 -16.78 -5.04 0.48
N ARG A 117 -16.97 -5.77 -0.61
CA ARG A 117 -17.12 -5.23 -1.99
C ARG A 117 -15.85 -4.58 -2.58
N GLN A 118 -14.72 -4.72 -1.93
CA GLN A 118 -13.43 -4.18 -2.36
C GLN A 118 -12.77 -5.11 -3.38
N HIS A 119 -11.99 -4.55 -4.29
CA HIS A 119 -11.05 -5.33 -5.08
C HIS A 119 -9.81 -5.65 -4.25
N VAL A 120 -9.38 -6.90 -4.28
CA VAL A 120 -8.24 -7.36 -3.47
C VAL A 120 -7.21 -8.04 -4.36
N VAL A 121 -5.96 -7.65 -4.18
CA VAL A 121 -4.80 -8.27 -4.84
C VAL A 121 -3.86 -8.81 -3.76
N LEU A 122 -3.53 -10.09 -3.86
CA LEU A 122 -2.70 -10.79 -2.89
C LEU A 122 -1.42 -11.31 -3.53
N GLY A 123 -0.30 -11.05 -2.88
CA GLY A 123 1.00 -11.58 -3.25
C GLY A 123 1.16 -13.06 -2.95
N GLN A 124 2.42 -13.51 -2.95
CA GLN A 124 2.75 -14.92 -2.77
C GLN A 124 2.51 -15.41 -1.34
N GLU A 125 2.18 -16.69 -1.21
CA GLU A 125 2.19 -17.45 0.05
C GLU A 125 1.43 -16.76 1.20
N MET A 126 0.22 -16.28 0.93
CA MET A 126 -0.61 -15.67 1.97
C MET A 126 -0.96 -16.66 3.07
N PRO A 127 -0.83 -16.28 4.36
CA PRO A 127 -1.26 -17.12 5.48
C PRO A 127 -2.78 -17.30 5.50
N ALA A 128 -3.24 -18.34 6.17
CA ALA A 128 -4.66 -18.69 6.23
C ALA A 128 -5.52 -17.56 6.82
N SER A 129 -5.00 -16.78 7.75
CA SER A 129 -5.68 -15.63 8.35
C SER A 129 -6.15 -14.59 7.32
N VAL A 130 -5.35 -14.33 6.26
CA VAL A 130 -5.73 -13.41 5.18
C VAL A 130 -6.87 -14.00 4.35
N MET A 131 -6.78 -15.27 3.98
CA MET A 131 -7.79 -15.96 3.18
C MET A 131 -9.12 -16.06 3.94
N GLN A 132 -9.08 -16.39 5.21
CA GLN A 132 -10.27 -16.43 6.09
C GLN A 132 -10.94 -15.04 6.19
N ARG A 133 -10.14 -13.97 6.23
CA ARG A 133 -10.69 -12.61 6.23
C ARG A 133 -11.38 -12.29 4.90
N CYS A 134 -10.79 -12.67 3.77
CA CYS A 134 -11.43 -12.54 2.46
C CYS A 134 -12.76 -13.29 2.40
N GLU A 135 -12.78 -14.54 2.86
CA GLU A 135 -13.99 -15.36 2.91
C GLU A 135 -15.08 -14.74 3.79
N ALA A 136 -14.73 -14.31 4.99
CA ALA A 136 -15.65 -13.66 5.93
C ALA A 136 -16.29 -12.38 5.36
N LEU A 137 -15.60 -11.68 4.45
CA LEU A 137 -16.09 -10.49 3.77
C LEU A 137 -16.71 -10.78 2.39
N SER A 138 -16.78 -12.07 1.99
CA SER A 138 -17.24 -12.52 0.66
C SER A 138 -16.46 -11.87 -0.49
N LEU A 139 -15.14 -11.69 -0.31
CA LEU A 139 -14.24 -11.13 -1.31
C LEU A 139 -13.72 -12.23 -2.25
N GLN A 140 -13.43 -11.83 -3.49
CA GLN A 140 -12.82 -12.67 -4.52
C GLN A 140 -11.42 -12.11 -4.81
N PRO A 141 -10.39 -12.45 -4.02
CA PRO A 141 -9.07 -11.89 -4.22
C PRO A 141 -8.42 -12.40 -5.51
N ARG A 142 -7.66 -11.55 -6.18
CA ARG A 142 -6.74 -11.95 -7.24
C ARG A 142 -5.42 -12.35 -6.60
N CYS A 143 -5.05 -13.61 -6.73
CA CYS A 143 -3.89 -14.18 -6.06
C CYS A 143 -2.74 -14.41 -7.03
N TRP A 144 -1.53 -14.06 -6.60
CA TRP A 144 -0.31 -14.43 -7.30
C TRP A 144 -0.23 -15.96 -7.49
N GLY A 145 0.19 -16.37 -8.68
CA GLY A 145 0.34 -17.78 -9.05
C GLY A 145 -0.94 -18.44 -9.53
N ALA A 146 -2.11 -17.84 -9.26
CA ALA A 146 -3.41 -18.31 -9.76
C ALA A 146 -3.92 -17.44 -10.91
N GLU A 147 -4.25 -16.17 -10.63
CA GLU A 147 -4.81 -15.25 -11.62
C GLU A 147 -3.74 -14.47 -12.40
N PHE A 148 -2.59 -14.23 -11.80
CA PHE A 148 -1.47 -13.53 -12.42
C PHE A 148 -0.13 -14.03 -11.90
N SER A 149 0.92 -13.84 -12.70
CA SER A 149 2.30 -14.17 -12.32
C SER A 149 3.30 -13.34 -13.13
N SER A 150 4.57 -13.39 -12.76
CA SER A 150 5.65 -12.86 -13.59
C SER A 150 6.80 -13.85 -13.71
N VAL A 151 7.46 -13.83 -14.85
CA VAL A 151 8.65 -14.62 -15.14
C VAL A 151 9.76 -13.68 -15.57
N CYS A 152 10.96 -13.89 -15.02
CA CYS A 152 12.15 -13.16 -15.44
C CYS A 152 12.74 -13.84 -16.68
N ASP A 153 12.94 -13.06 -17.74
CA ASP A 153 13.79 -13.44 -18.86
C ASP A 153 15.13 -12.69 -18.73
N ILE A 154 16.12 -13.38 -18.18
CA ILE A 154 17.45 -12.81 -17.95
C ILE A 154 18.18 -12.56 -19.27
N GLU A 155 17.94 -13.37 -20.30
CA GLU A 155 18.61 -13.23 -21.60
C GLU A 155 18.11 -12.01 -22.35
N GLN A 156 16.83 -11.71 -22.27
CA GLN A 156 16.22 -10.52 -22.87
C GLN A 156 16.28 -9.30 -21.95
N GLY A 157 16.63 -9.47 -20.69
CA GLY A 157 16.66 -8.39 -19.72
C GLY A 157 15.27 -7.82 -19.39
N THR A 158 14.24 -8.69 -19.36
CA THR A 158 12.85 -8.28 -19.19
C THR A 158 12.11 -9.14 -18.17
N TRP A 159 10.98 -8.62 -17.68
CA TRP A 159 9.96 -9.34 -16.96
C TRP A 159 8.75 -9.54 -17.86
N GLN A 160 8.27 -10.77 -17.96
CA GLN A 160 6.99 -11.07 -18.60
C GLN A 160 5.93 -11.21 -17.53
N LEU A 161 4.92 -10.34 -17.58
CA LEU A 161 3.73 -10.44 -16.76
C LEU A 161 2.66 -11.25 -17.48
N THR A 162 2.11 -12.23 -16.77
CA THR A 162 1.05 -13.08 -17.31
C THR A 162 -0.21 -12.97 -16.47
N ARG A 163 -1.35 -13.00 -17.13
CA ARG A 163 -2.66 -13.10 -16.50
C ARG A 163 -3.44 -14.23 -17.15
N GLN A 164 -3.90 -15.19 -16.33
CA GLN A 164 -4.63 -16.36 -16.82
C GLN A 164 -3.92 -17.09 -17.99
N GLY A 165 -2.59 -17.18 -17.90
CA GLY A 165 -1.75 -17.83 -18.92
C GLY A 165 -1.47 -16.99 -20.18
N HIS A 166 -2.00 -15.79 -20.30
CA HIS A 166 -1.72 -14.89 -21.42
C HIS A 166 -0.66 -13.85 -21.01
N SER A 167 0.37 -13.66 -21.85
CA SER A 167 1.33 -12.57 -21.68
C SER A 167 0.61 -11.23 -21.85
N MET A 168 0.74 -10.34 -20.87
CA MET A 168 0.11 -9.02 -20.89
C MET A 168 1.11 -7.90 -21.14
N TYR A 169 2.23 -7.96 -20.47
CA TYR A 169 3.25 -6.91 -20.51
C TYR A 169 4.64 -7.52 -20.48
N GLU A 170 5.54 -6.90 -21.21
CA GLU A 170 6.97 -7.08 -21.11
C GLU A 170 7.56 -5.79 -20.53
N ILE A 171 8.23 -5.91 -19.37
CA ILE A 171 8.76 -4.76 -18.64
C ILE A 171 10.27 -4.93 -18.53
N PRO A 172 11.08 -3.89 -18.83
CA PRO A 172 12.53 -3.97 -18.65
C PRO A 172 12.90 -4.35 -17.21
N LEU A 173 14.01 -5.07 -17.05
CA LEU A 173 14.57 -5.35 -15.72
C LEU A 173 14.83 -4.02 -14.99
N THR A 174 14.29 -3.92 -13.80
CA THR A 174 14.45 -2.76 -12.92
C THR A 174 14.98 -3.23 -11.57
N ALA A 175 15.36 -2.30 -10.71
CA ALA A 175 15.73 -2.59 -9.33
C ALA A 175 14.54 -3.01 -8.44
N ILE A 176 13.31 -2.87 -8.95
CA ILE A 176 12.09 -3.25 -8.23
C ILE A 176 11.92 -4.77 -8.29
N ALA A 177 11.63 -5.37 -7.15
CA ALA A 177 11.36 -6.80 -7.07
C ALA A 177 10.19 -7.20 -7.98
N PRO A 178 10.33 -8.28 -8.77
CA PRO A 178 9.38 -8.66 -9.81
C PRO A 178 7.96 -8.89 -9.32
N HIS A 179 7.82 -9.47 -8.14
CA HIS A 179 6.51 -9.68 -7.53
C HIS A 179 5.80 -8.36 -7.21
N ASN A 180 6.53 -7.29 -6.87
CA ASN A 180 5.93 -5.97 -6.63
C ASN A 180 5.45 -5.33 -7.93
N ILE A 181 6.17 -5.52 -9.04
CA ILE A 181 5.75 -5.02 -10.36
C ILE A 181 4.44 -5.70 -10.77
N ALA A 182 4.36 -7.02 -10.65
CA ALA A 182 3.16 -7.75 -11.04
C ALA A 182 1.92 -7.46 -10.16
N LEU A 183 2.12 -7.07 -8.91
CA LEU A 183 1.02 -6.63 -8.04
C LEU A 183 0.47 -5.26 -8.44
N ALA A 184 1.27 -4.44 -9.14
CA ALA A 184 0.89 -3.10 -9.57
C ALA A 184 0.22 -3.07 -10.97
N CYS A 185 0.33 -4.15 -11.75
CA CYS A 185 -0.24 -4.28 -13.09
C CYS A 185 -1.54 -5.10 -13.09
#